data_d1902dd6c6b1a13e9ffbb187ae926365
#
_entry.id   d1902dd6c6b1a13e9ffbb187ae926365
#
_cell.length_a   1.000
_cell.length_b   1.000
_cell.length_c   1.000
_cell.angle_alpha   90.00
_cell.angle_beta   90.00
_cell.angle_gamma   90.00
#
_symmetry.space_group_name_H-M   'P 1'
#
loop_
_entity.id
_entity.type
_entity.pdbx_description
1 polymer ?
#
loop_
_entity_poly.entity_id
_entity_poly.type
_entity_poly.pdbx_seq_one_letter_code
_entity_poly.pdbx_strand_id
1 'polypeptide(L)'
;IEIRPVKAGSQEEKDFLSLPSLLYSKSDIMQNLEEEQQQIAGCHVLSHYYQFQAYVAYQDKKIQARCALVYYPHLNEAYLGYFEAYDNQAVISQLFTKMKHQAQNKSKIALIGPINASFWLGYRMKTSGFHEAIFSGEPHNPSYYPKLWQEAGFVVTDCYLSNFYSQVEQGQQQKKMEKRYRE
;
A
#
# COMPACT_ATOMS: atom_id res chain seq x y z
N ILE A 1 14.23 15.14 -10.63
CA ILE A 1 13.33 14.02 -10.29
C ILE A 1 12.72 13.49 -11.57
N GLU A 2 12.76 12.20 -11.75
CA GLU A 2 12.23 11.52 -12.93
C GLU A 2 11.25 10.42 -12.50
N ILE A 3 10.02 10.44 -13.04
CA ILE A 3 8.99 9.46 -12.70
C ILE A 3 8.65 8.66 -13.94
N ARG A 4 8.89 7.35 -13.89
CA ARG A 4 8.73 6.44 -15.00
C ARG A 4 7.65 5.39 -14.74
N PRO A 5 6.85 5.02 -15.77
CA PRO A 5 5.98 3.86 -15.67
C PRO A 5 6.81 2.58 -15.68
N VAL A 6 6.35 1.58 -14.97
CA VAL A 6 6.96 0.25 -14.92
C VAL A 6 6.35 -0.63 -16.02
N LYS A 7 7.20 -1.35 -16.75
CA LYS A 7 6.80 -2.36 -17.73
C LYS A 7 7.45 -3.69 -17.35
N ALA A 8 6.75 -4.79 -17.58
CA ALA A 8 7.31 -6.13 -17.37
C ALA A 8 8.61 -6.33 -18.17
N GLY A 9 9.63 -6.90 -17.53
CA GLY A 9 10.96 -7.11 -18.09
C GLY A 9 11.89 -5.89 -18.10
N SER A 10 11.43 -4.71 -17.67
CA SER A 10 12.23 -3.48 -17.66
C SER A 10 13.15 -3.36 -16.44
N GLN A 11 14.06 -2.37 -16.49
CA GLN A 11 14.86 -2.01 -15.32
C GLN A 11 13.99 -1.41 -14.23
N GLU A 12 12.96 -0.64 -14.61
CA GLU A 12 12.00 -0.06 -13.69
C GLU A 12 11.23 -1.12 -12.88
N GLU A 13 10.95 -2.30 -13.46
CA GLU A 13 10.38 -3.43 -12.71
C GLU A 13 11.34 -3.96 -11.65
N LYS A 14 12.60 -4.17 -11.99
CA LYS A 14 13.62 -4.61 -11.03
C LYS A 14 13.76 -3.62 -9.88
N ASP A 15 13.80 -2.33 -10.21
CA ASP A 15 13.90 -1.26 -9.22
C ASP A 15 12.66 -1.20 -8.34
N PHE A 16 11.46 -1.32 -8.94
CA PHE A 16 10.19 -1.39 -8.20
C PHE A 16 10.20 -2.55 -7.20
N LEU A 17 10.53 -3.74 -7.65
CA LEU A 17 10.51 -4.95 -6.82
C LEU A 17 11.59 -4.94 -5.73
N SER A 18 12.74 -4.32 -5.99
CA SER A 18 13.87 -4.31 -5.05
C SER A 18 13.75 -3.25 -3.94
N LEU A 19 12.96 -2.19 -4.13
CA LEU A 19 12.92 -1.06 -3.18
C LEU A 19 12.58 -1.46 -1.75
N PRO A 20 11.61 -2.35 -1.45
CA PRO A 20 11.35 -2.77 -0.07
C PRO A 20 12.58 -3.39 0.60
N SER A 21 13.38 -4.18 -0.11
CA SER A 21 14.59 -4.78 0.45
C SER A 21 15.71 -3.78 0.73
N LEU A 22 15.62 -2.58 0.16
CA LEU A 22 16.54 -1.47 0.44
C LEU A 22 16.08 -0.62 1.63
N LEU A 23 14.78 -0.63 1.95
CA LEU A 23 14.16 0.16 3.00
C LEU A 23 14.04 -0.60 4.33
N TYR A 24 13.78 -1.91 4.27
CA TYR A 24 13.45 -2.71 5.44
C TYR A 24 14.53 -3.76 5.74
N SER A 25 14.62 -4.17 7.01
CA SER A 25 15.35 -5.38 7.38
C SER A 25 14.63 -6.62 6.84
N LYS A 26 15.34 -7.74 6.68
CA LYS A 26 14.76 -8.98 6.15
C LYS A 26 13.55 -9.48 6.93
N SER A 27 13.49 -9.23 8.24
CA SER A 27 12.39 -9.62 9.11
C SER A 27 11.14 -8.77 8.93
N ASP A 28 11.28 -7.56 8.36
CA ASP A 28 10.23 -6.56 8.30
C ASP A 28 9.63 -6.40 6.90
N ILE A 29 10.18 -7.14 5.93
CA ILE A 29 9.68 -7.13 4.54
C ILE A 29 8.36 -7.90 4.47
N MET A 30 7.27 -7.19 4.16
CA MET A 30 5.92 -7.75 3.98
C MET A 30 5.56 -7.95 2.50
N GLN A 31 6.54 -7.84 1.61
CA GLN A 31 6.34 -7.92 0.17
C GLN A 31 6.07 -9.35 -0.31
N ASN A 32 5.09 -9.51 -1.18
CA ASN A 32 4.90 -10.72 -1.99
C ASN A 32 5.42 -10.46 -3.41
N LEU A 33 6.67 -10.86 -3.67
CA LEU A 33 7.35 -10.63 -4.96
C LEU A 33 6.61 -11.26 -6.13
N GLU A 34 6.11 -12.48 -5.97
CA GLU A 34 5.40 -13.20 -7.04
C GLU A 34 4.10 -12.49 -7.41
N GLU A 35 3.33 -12.07 -6.41
CA GLU A 35 2.11 -11.30 -6.61
C GLU A 35 2.39 -9.99 -7.36
N GLU A 36 3.39 -9.21 -6.91
CA GLU A 36 3.74 -7.94 -7.54
C GLU A 36 4.21 -8.12 -8.99
N GLN A 37 4.99 -9.17 -9.28
CA GLN A 37 5.38 -9.51 -10.66
C GLN A 37 4.17 -9.85 -11.53
N GLN A 38 3.24 -10.65 -11.01
CA GLN A 38 2.00 -10.99 -11.71
C GLN A 38 1.12 -9.75 -11.96
N GLN A 39 1.06 -8.81 -11.00
CA GLN A 39 0.36 -7.53 -11.19
C GLN A 39 0.98 -6.70 -12.32
N ILE A 40 2.29 -6.53 -12.33
CA ILE A 40 3.01 -5.77 -13.36
C ILE A 40 2.86 -6.43 -14.74
N ALA A 41 2.90 -7.76 -14.79
CA ALA A 41 2.74 -8.53 -16.03
C ALA A 41 1.27 -8.61 -16.50
N GLY A 42 0.30 -8.21 -15.68
CA GLY A 42 -1.13 -8.30 -16.00
C GLY A 42 -1.67 -9.73 -16.02
N CYS A 43 -1.01 -10.67 -15.35
CA CYS A 43 -1.42 -12.08 -15.27
C CYS A 43 -1.84 -12.53 -13.86
N HIS A 44 -1.94 -11.61 -12.92
CA HIS A 44 -2.52 -11.89 -11.61
C HIS A 44 -4.00 -12.29 -11.74
N VAL A 45 -4.48 -13.18 -10.87
CA VAL A 45 -5.86 -13.70 -10.91
C VAL A 45 -6.93 -12.60 -10.91
N LEU A 46 -6.64 -11.44 -10.32
CA LEU A 46 -7.56 -10.30 -10.28
C LEU A 46 -7.35 -9.30 -11.42
N SER A 47 -6.36 -9.48 -12.31
CA SER A 47 -5.99 -8.49 -13.35
C SER A 47 -7.12 -8.20 -14.36
N HIS A 48 -8.11 -9.07 -14.49
CA HIS A 48 -9.25 -8.83 -15.38
C HIS A 48 -10.34 -7.94 -14.76
N TYR A 49 -10.27 -7.64 -13.46
CA TYR A 49 -11.23 -6.76 -12.80
C TYR A 49 -10.80 -5.28 -12.81
N TYR A 50 -9.50 -5.00 -13.00
CA TYR A 50 -8.95 -3.65 -12.94
C TYR A 50 -7.75 -3.46 -13.87
N GLN A 51 -7.41 -2.22 -14.16
CA GLN A 51 -6.15 -1.85 -14.78
C GLN A 51 -5.13 -1.51 -13.69
N PHE A 52 -3.96 -2.12 -13.77
CA PHE A 52 -2.84 -1.87 -12.87
C PHE A 52 -1.72 -1.13 -13.61
N GLN A 53 -1.21 -0.05 -13.02
CA GLN A 53 -0.08 0.68 -13.56
C GLN A 53 0.88 1.09 -12.46
N ALA A 54 2.05 0.47 -12.43
CA ALA A 54 3.12 0.79 -11.49
C ALA A 54 4.00 1.93 -11.99
N TYR A 55 4.60 2.65 -11.04
CA TYR A 55 5.52 3.77 -11.27
C TYR A 55 6.69 3.71 -10.29
N VAL A 56 7.84 4.18 -10.75
CA VAL A 56 9.03 4.43 -9.93
C VAL A 56 9.45 5.89 -10.08
N ALA A 57 9.97 6.45 -8.99
CA ALA A 57 10.53 7.79 -8.98
C ALA A 57 12.02 7.75 -8.66
N TYR A 58 12.80 8.46 -9.45
CA TYR A 58 14.25 8.58 -9.31
C TYR A 58 14.65 10.02 -8.99
N GLN A 59 15.70 10.15 -8.20
CA GLN A 59 16.46 11.38 -8.06
C GLN A 59 17.95 11.02 -8.22
N ASP A 60 18.64 11.77 -9.08
CA ASP A 60 20.07 11.54 -9.39
C ASP A 60 20.38 10.09 -9.78
N LYS A 61 19.49 9.52 -10.62
CA LYS A 61 19.51 8.12 -11.09
C LYS A 61 19.34 7.04 -10.02
N LYS A 62 19.03 7.43 -8.78
CA LYS A 62 18.76 6.49 -7.68
C LYS A 62 17.25 6.42 -7.43
N ILE A 63 16.75 5.20 -7.28
CA ILE A 63 15.33 5.01 -6.91
C ILE A 63 15.06 5.65 -5.55
N GLN A 64 13.95 6.38 -5.46
CA GLN A 64 13.52 7.07 -4.25
C GLN A 64 12.15 6.62 -3.77
N ALA A 65 11.28 6.25 -4.70
CA ALA A 65 9.93 5.82 -4.38
C ALA A 65 9.34 4.94 -5.46
N ARG A 66 8.34 4.15 -5.07
CA ARG A 66 7.47 3.37 -5.94
C ARG A 66 6.02 3.53 -5.54
N CYS A 67 5.10 3.34 -6.46
CA CYS A 67 3.67 3.18 -6.19
C CYS A 67 2.97 2.55 -7.39
N ALA A 68 1.72 2.14 -7.21
CA ALA A 68 0.88 1.72 -8.32
C ALA A 68 -0.49 2.39 -8.26
N LEU A 69 -1.04 2.73 -9.43
CA LEU A 69 -2.42 3.13 -9.62
C LEU A 69 -3.26 1.95 -10.09
N VAL A 70 -4.42 1.83 -9.51
CA VAL A 70 -5.39 0.80 -9.85
C VAL A 70 -6.72 1.43 -10.22
N TYR A 71 -7.26 1.02 -11.36
CA TYR A 71 -8.49 1.57 -11.92
C TYR A 71 -9.52 0.45 -12.12
N TYR A 72 -10.54 0.45 -11.30
CA TYR A 72 -11.73 -0.36 -11.54
C TYR A 72 -12.65 0.34 -12.53
N PRO A 73 -13.15 -0.34 -13.58
CA PRO A 73 -13.98 0.31 -14.61
C PRO A 73 -15.25 0.96 -14.07
N HIS A 74 -15.85 0.36 -13.06
CA HIS A 74 -17.14 0.77 -12.49
C HIS A 74 -17.02 1.76 -11.29
N LEU A 75 -15.80 2.07 -10.83
CA LEU A 75 -15.58 3.02 -9.74
C LEU A 75 -15.20 4.40 -10.28
N ASN A 76 -15.63 5.44 -9.60
CA ASN A 76 -15.27 6.82 -9.92
C ASN A 76 -13.93 7.25 -9.32
N GLU A 77 -13.38 6.47 -8.38
CA GLU A 77 -12.08 6.67 -7.76
C GLU A 77 -11.00 5.76 -8.37
N ALA A 78 -9.75 6.17 -8.21
CA ALA A 78 -8.57 5.33 -8.42
C ALA A 78 -7.95 4.98 -7.08
N TYR A 79 -7.36 3.80 -6.98
CA TYR A 79 -6.61 3.41 -5.79
C TYR A 79 -5.11 3.61 -6.01
N LEU A 80 -4.43 4.13 -4.97
CA LEU A 80 -2.99 4.27 -4.89
C LEU A 80 -2.46 3.31 -3.84
N GLY A 81 -1.64 2.36 -4.26
CA GLY A 81 -1.05 1.34 -3.38
C GLY A 81 0.37 0.97 -3.77
N TYR A 82 0.87 -0.10 -3.18
CA TYR A 82 2.25 -0.58 -3.37
C TYR A 82 3.28 0.54 -3.14
N PHE A 83 2.94 1.46 -2.22
CA PHE A 83 3.74 2.64 -1.95
C PHE A 83 4.90 2.29 -1.02
N GLU A 84 6.11 2.56 -1.51
CA GLU A 84 7.34 2.51 -0.73
C GLU A 84 8.22 3.70 -1.10
N ALA A 85 8.87 4.32 -0.13
CA ALA A 85 9.68 5.51 -0.37
C ALA A 85 10.72 5.76 0.71
N TYR A 86 11.82 6.43 0.32
CA TYR A 86 12.66 7.14 1.27
C TYR A 86 11.98 8.41 1.77
N ASP A 87 12.42 8.94 2.92
CA ASP A 87 11.93 10.21 3.48
C ASP A 87 12.40 11.40 2.62
N ASN A 88 11.68 11.62 1.52
CA ASN A 88 11.99 12.66 0.55
C ASN A 88 10.71 13.33 0.03
N GLN A 89 10.25 14.35 0.75
CA GLN A 89 9.00 15.05 0.45
C GLN A 89 8.96 15.64 -0.97
N ALA A 90 10.08 16.13 -1.48
CA ALA A 90 10.13 16.73 -2.82
C ALA A 90 9.83 15.70 -3.91
N VAL A 91 10.34 14.45 -3.77
CA VAL A 91 10.06 13.36 -4.69
C VAL A 91 8.60 12.93 -4.57
N ILE A 92 8.10 12.77 -3.34
CA ILE A 92 6.74 12.28 -3.10
C ILE A 92 5.69 13.27 -3.58
N SER A 93 5.89 14.56 -3.36
CA SER A 93 4.98 15.59 -3.87
C SER A 93 4.88 15.56 -5.39
N GLN A 94 5.99 15.39 -6.11
CA GLN A 94 5.95 15.25 -7.57
C GLN A 94 5.34 13.94 -8.02
N LEU A 95 5.68 12.82 -7.36
CA LEU A 95 5.09 11.51 -7.65
C LEU A 95 3.57 11.56 -7.50
N PHE A 96 3.07 12.04 -6.38
CA PHE A 96 1.62 12.09 -6.11
C PHE A 96 0.89 13.10 -7.00
N THR A 97 1.53 14.23 -7.35
CA THR A 97 0.98 15.15 -8.35
C THR A 97 0.80 14.43 -9.68
N LYS A 98 1.80 13.68 -10.13
CA LYS A 98 1.68 12.87 -11.36
C LYS A 98 0.58 11.81 -11.24
N MET A 99 0.46 11.14 -10.10
CA MET A 99 -0.59 10.13 -9.88
C MET A 99 -2.00 10.75 -9.95
N LYS A 100 -2.19 11.93 -9.34
CA LYS A 100 -3.45 12.69 -9.46
C LYS A 100 -3.80 13.01 -10.91
N HIS A 101 -2.83 13.50 -11.68
CA HIS A 101 -3.05 13.76 -13.12
C HIS A 101 -3.37 12.48 -13.91
N GLN A 102 -2.71 11.37 -13.62
CA GLN A 102 -3.00 10.10 -14.28
C GLN A 102 -4.42 9.61 -13.96
N ALA A 103 -4.87 9.75 -12.71
CA ALA A 103 -6.23 9.41 -12.30
C ALA A 103 -7.27 10.32 -13.01
N GLN A 104 -7.03 11.63 -13.07
CA GLN A 104 -7.87 12.59 -13.78
C GLN A 104 -7.98 12.28 -15.28
N ASN A 105 -6.88 11.90 -15.92
CA ASN A 105 -6.86 11.49 -17.34
C ASN A 105 -7.71 10.23 -17.62
N LYS A 106 -7.99 9.43 -16.58
CA LYS A 106 -8.92 8.29 -16.62
C LYS A 106 -10.31 8.64 -16.09
N SER A 107 -10.63 9.95 -16.01
CA SER A 107 -11.91 10.47 -15.50
C SER A 107 -12.25 10.03 -14.07
N LYS A 108 -11.23 9.77 -13.26
CA LYS A 108 -11.41 9.47 -11.84
C LYS A 108 -11.46 10.77 -11.04
N ILE A 109 -12.44 10.87 -10.14
CA ILE A 109 -12.72 12.08 -9.35
C ILE A 109 -11.98 12.11 -8.01
N ALA A 110 -11.51 10.96 -7.54
CA ALA A 110 -10.78 10.82 -6.29
C ALA A 110 -9.61 9.83 -6.43
N LEU A 111 -8.59 10.03 -5.60
CA LEU A 111 -7.47 9.13 -5.41
C LEU A 111 -7.48 8.67 -3.95
N ILE A 112 -7.66 7.39 -3.71
CA ILE A 112 -7.78 6.79 -2.39
C ILE A 112 -6.58 5.87 -2.14
N GLY A 113 -6.03 5.90 -0.94
CA GLY A 113 -4.89 5.03 -0.58
C GLY A 113 -4.46 5.18 0.89
N PRO A 114 -3.53 4.34 1.31
CA PRO A 114 -2.94 3.24 0.54
C PRO A 114 -3.87 2.02 0.40
N ILE A 115 -4.04 1.53 -0.83
CA ILE A 115 -4.78 0.30 -1.13
C ILE A 115 -4.04 -0.45 -2.23
N ASN A 116 -3.57 -1.66 -1.93
CA ASN A 116 -2.83 -2.52 -2.86
C ASN A 116 -3.82 -3.28 -3.75
N ALA A 117 -4.32 -2.61 -4.80
CA ALA A 117 -5.33 -3.09 -5.73
C ALA A 117 -6.68 -3.42 -5.06
N SER A 118 -6.73 -4.13 -3.95
CA SER A 118 -7.93 -4.40 -3.18
C SER A 118 -7.64 -4.47 -1.68
N PHE A 119 -8.68 -4.36 -0.85
CA PHE A 119 -8.58 -4.55 0.60
C PHE A 119 -8.03 -5.93 1.00
N TRP A 120 -8.22 -6.95 0.16
CA TRP A 120 -7.76 -8.31 0.40
C TRP A 120 -6.25 -8.48 0.20
N LEU A 121 -5.63 -7.65 -0.63
CA LEU A 121 -4.18 -7.67 -0.90
C LEU A 121 -3.40 -6.77 0.06
N GLY A 122 -4.01 -5.72 0.53
CA GLY A 122 -3.42 -4.82 1.52
C GLY A 122 -4.00 -3.42 1.43
N TYR A 123 -4.24 -2.81 2.58
CA TYR A 123 -4.75 -1.45 2.68
C TYR A 123 -4.30 -0.82 4.00
N ARG A 124 -4.53 0.50 4.13
CA ARG A 124 -4.18 1.32 5.29
C ARG A 124 -2.67 1.43 5.55
N MET A 125 -2.28 2.34 6.42
CA MET A 125 -0.92 2.49 6.91
C MET A 125 -0.92 2.65 8.43
N LYS A 126 0.16 2.23 9.06
CA LYS A 126 0.41 2.43 10.49
C LYS A 126 0.69 3.91 10.74
N THR A 127 0.00 4.50 11.71
CA THR A 127 0.15 5.92 12.07
C THR A 127 0.66 6.13 13.51
N SER A 128 0.68 5.06 14.32
CA SER A 128 1.18 5.07 15.70
C SER A 128 1.71 3.70 16.10
N GLY A 129 2.30 3.58 17.30
CA GLY A 129 2.81 2.31 17.81
C GLY A 129 3.97 1.74 17.01
N PHE A 130 4.81 2.56 16.39
CA PHE A 130 5.91 2.11 15.52
C PHE A 130 6.98 1.27 16.23
N HIS A 131 6.99 1.27 17.57
CA HIS A 131 7.87 0.45 18.39
C HIS A 131 7.27 -0.92 18.76
N GLU A 132 5.98 -1.09 18.48
CA GLU A 132 5.28 -2.34 18.76
C GLU A 132 5.62 -3.41 17.72
N ALA A 133 5.70 -4.64 18.18
CA ALA A 133 5.89 -5.78 17.29
C ALA A 133 4.73 -5.89 16.30
N ILE A 134 5.08 -6.20 15.06
CA ILE A 134 4.08 -6.37 13.98
C ILE A 134 3.48 -7.76 14.15
N PHE A 135 2.17 -7.86 14.08
CA PHE A 135 1.48 -9.13 14.02
C PHE A 135 0.82 -9.34 12.64
N SER A 136 0.48 -10.57 12.36
CA SER A 136 -0.01 -10.97 11.04
C SER A 136 -1.20 -10.13 10.56
N GLY A 137 -1.12 -9.64 9.34
CA GLY A 137 -2.16 -8.83 8.70
C GLY A 137 -2.13 -7.34 9.03
N GLU A 138 -1.22 -6.89 9.90
CA GLU A 138 -1.06 -5.45 10.17
C GLU A 138 -0.11 -4.79 9.16
N PRO A 139 -0.39 -3.54 8.75
CA PRO A 139 0.51 -2.80 7.88
C PRO A 139 1.83 -2.50 8.59
N HIS A 140 2.92 -2.60 7.85
CA HIS A 140 4.23 -2.16 8.28
C HIS A 140 4.74 -1.07 7.35
N ASN A 141 5.09 0.07 7.91
CA ASN A 141 5.66 1.19 7.18
C ASN A 141 6.50 2.08 8.10
N PRO A 142 7.47 2.82 7.56
CA PRO A 142 8.23 3.81 8.30
C PRO A 142 7.34 4.90 8.92
N SER A 143 7.77 5.46 10.05
CA SER A 143 7.01 6.46 10.80
C SER A 143 6.81 7.79 10.06
N TYR A 144 7.59 8.07 9.02
CA TYR A 144 7.48 9.28 8.22
C TYR A 144 6.41 9.20 7.12
N TYR A 145 5.86 8.00 6.78
CA TYR A 145 4.85 7.86 5.72
C TYR A 145 3.59 8.71 5.94
N PRO A 146 2.96 8.73 7.11
CA PRO A 146 1.77 9.57 7.33
C PRO A 146 2.02 11.04 7.00
N LYS A 147 3.20 11.57 7.39
CA LYS A 147 3.59 12.94 7.08
C LYS A 147 3.74 13.16 5.57
N LEU A 148 4.44 12.26 4.86
CA LEU A 148 4.61 12.36 3.40
C LEU A 148 3.26 12.43 2.67
N TRP A 149 2.29 11.60 3.08
CA TRP A 149 0.96 11.59 2.49
C TRP A 149 0.17 12.85 2.79
N GLN A 150 0.18 13.31 4.05
CA GLN A 150 -0.53 14.53 4.46
C GLN A 150 0.02 15.77 3.75
N GLU A 151 1.34 15.93 3.68
CA GLU A 151 1.99 17.06 2.98
C GLU A 151 1.76 17.02 1.46
N ALA A 152 1.51 15.85 0.89
CA ALA A 152 1.10 15.70 -0.51
C ALA A 152 -0.42 15.94 -0.72
N GLY A 153 -1.15 16.32 0.34
CA GLY A 153 -2.55 16.73 0.29
C GLY A 153 -3.55 15.60 0.41
N PHE A 154 -3.16 14.44 0.93
CA PHE A 154 -4.12 13.41 1.36
C PHE A 154 -4.69 13.75 2.73
N VAL A 155 -5.94 13.41 2.94
CA VAL A 155 -6.65 13.54 4.23
C VAL A 155 -7.05 12.16 4.74
N VAL A 156 -7.03 12.00 6.06
CA VAL A 156 -7.48 10.75 6.68
C VAL A 156 -8.99 10.68 6.60
N THR A 157 -9.53 9.59 6.06
CA THR A 157 -10.98 9.32 5.99
C THR A 157 -11.42 8.30 7.03
N ASP A 158 -10.59 7.32 7.32
CA ASP A 158 -10.91 6.21 8.21
C ASP A 158 -9.74 5.91 9.14
N CYS A 159 -10.04 5.55 10.39
CA CYS A 159 -9.07 5.10 11.38
C CYS A 159 -9.44 3.72 11.93
N TYR A 160 -8.43 2.87 12.07
CA TYR A 160 -8.56 1.54 12.64
C TYR A 160 -7.71 1.45 13.90
N LEU A 161 -8.20 0.75 14.91
CA LEU A 161 -7.48 0.49 16.14
C LEU A 161 -7.22 -1.01 16.27
N SER A 162 -5.96 -1.36 16.50
CA SER A 162 -5.56 -2.72 16.83
C SER A 162 -5.34 -2.82 18.32
N ASN A 163 -5.97 -3.81 18.96
CA ASN A 163 -5.87 -4.03 20.39
C ASN A 163 -5.11 -5.33 20.68
N PHE A 164 -4.15 -5.27 21.55
CA PHE A 164 -3.44 -6.44 22.06
C PHE A 164 -4.00 -6.85 23.42
N TYR A 165 -4.39 -8.11 23.55
CA TYR A 165 -4.85 -8.69 24.79
C TYR A 165 -3.83 -9.72 25.28
N SER A 166 -3.10 -9.41 26.36
CA SER A 166 -2.07 -10.29 26.93
C SER A 166 -2.65 -11.49 27.67
N GLN A 167 -3.91 -11.40 28.10
CA GLN A 167 -4.61 -12.48 28.79
C GLN A 167 -6.02 -12.62 28.22
N VAL A 168 -6.28 -13.74 27.58
CA VAL A 168 -7.63 -14.14 27.20
C VAL A 168 -8.18 -14.98 28.34
N GLU A 169 -9.09 -14.44 29.14
CA GLU A 169 -9.82 -15.20 30.13
C GLU A 169 -10.70 -16.27 29.43
N GLN A 170 -10.15 -17.46 29.31
CA GLN A 170 -10.80 -18.58 28.62
C GLN A 170 -12.19 -18.93 29.19
N GLY A 171 -12.46 -18.64 30.48
CA GLY A 171 -13.72 -18.95 31.11
C GLY A 171 -14.93 -18.12 30.71
N GLN A 172 -14.74 -16.86 30.29
CA GLN A 172 -15.88 -15.99 29.93
C GLN A 172 -16.35 -16.19 28.48
N GLN A 173 -15.47 -16.55 27.58
CA GLN A 173 -15.82 -16.83 26.18
C GLN A 173 -16.58 -18.17 26.04
N GLN A 174 -16.19 -19.20 26.77
CA GLN A 174 -16.89 -20.49 26.78
C GLN A 174 -18.33 -20.33 27.25
N LYS A 175 -18.59 -19.63 28.35
CA LYS A 175 -19.96 -19.39 28.86
C LYS A 175 -20.84 -18.59 27.89
N LYS A 176 -20.28 -17.62 27.17
CA LYS A 176 -21.03 -16.86 26.12
C LYS A 176 -21.33 -17.70 24.88
N MET A 177 -20.42 -18.57 24.47
CA MET A 177 -20.64 -19.48 23.36
C MET A 177 -21.67 -20.56 23.71
N GLU A 178 -21.56 -21.21 24.88
CA GLU A 178 -22.53 -22.20 25.32
C GLU A 178 -23.95 -21.64 25.45
N LYS A 179 -24.11 -20.37 25.82
CA LYS A 179 -25.41 -19.69 25.85
C LYS A 179 -26.01 -19.48 24.47
N ARG A 180 -25.19 -19.19 23.44
CA ARG A 180 -25.65 -19.00 22.05
C ARG A 180 -26.04 -20.31 21.35
N TYR A 181 -25.55 -21.46 21.80
CA TYR A 181 -25.91 -22.76 21.25
C TYR A 181 -27.12 -23.41 21.95
N ARG A 182 -27.67 -22.79 23.00
CA ARG A 182 -28.85 -23.27 23.72
C ARG A 182 -30.14 -22.47 23.42
N GLU A 183 -30.03 -21.38 22.66
CA GLU A 183 -31.13 -20.59 22.09
C GLU A 183 -31.33 -20.97 20.60
#